data_22e3a68fe210b924c862956c4c0a8f9e
#
_entry.id   22e3a68fe210b924c862956c4c0a8f9e
#
_cell.length_a   1.000
_cell.length_b   1.000
_cell.length_c   1.000
_cell.angle_alpha   90.00
_cell.angle_beta   90.00
_cell.angle_gamma   90.00
#
_symmetry.space_group_name_H-M   'P 1'
#
loop_
_entity.id
_entity.type
_entity.pdbx_description
1 polymer ?
#
loop_
_entity_poly.entity_id
_entity_poly.type
_entity_poly.pdbx_seq_one_letter_code
_entity_poly.pdbx_strand_id
1 'polypeptide(L)'
;MTNKAMSNKTFWIGWIAVFVVMQAYGYLVHEVGLSETYQSLASIFRPEEEMASMMWMMMVGGAFSLLIFCYIFTWGYEGKGVMEGVRYGALIGVFASIISAVDSYVIYPLTGELAVIWFVTGVIAFVISGAVMAAIYKPAQD
;
A
#
# COMPACT_ATOMS: atom_id res chain seq x y z
N MET A 1 6.30 -20.96 -17.60
CA MET A 1 4.88 -20.53 -17.62
C MET A 1 4.87 -19.02 -17.85
N THR A 2 4.41 -18.57 -19.01
CA THR A 2 4.30 -17.12 -19.28
C THR A 2 3.09 -16.61 -18.52
N ASN A 3 3.32 -15.78 -17.50
CA ASN A 3 2.22 -15.15 -16.79
C ASN A 3 1.54 -14.14 -17.71
N LYS A 4 0.37 -14.48 -18.24
CA LYS A 4 -0.44 -13.62 -19.13
C LYS A 4 -1.11 -12.46 -18.39
N ALA A 5 -0.78 -12.20 -17.11
CA ALA A 5 -1.44 -11.16 -16.32
C ALA A 5 -1.35 -9.78 -16.97
N MET A 6 -0.16 -9.41 -17.46
CA MET A 6 0.07 -8.09 -18.08
C MET A 6 -0.69 -7.87 -19.40
N SER A 7 -1.14 -8.93 -20.06
CA SER A 7 -2.01 -8.84 -21.24
C SER A 7 -3.51 -8.80 -20.88
N ASN A 8 -3.84 -8.95 -19.60
CA ASN A 8 -5.21 -9.05 -19.13
C ASN A 8 -5.77 -7.66 -18.74
N LYS A 9 -6.89 -7.27 -19.34
CA LYS A 9 -7.57 -6.00 -19.05
C LYS A 9 -7.98 -5.89 -17.58
N THR A 10 -8.44 -6.97 -16.95
CA THR A 10 -8.87 -6.94 -15.54
C THR A 10 -7.69 -6.73 -14.58
N PHE A 11 -6.48 -7.09 -14.96
CA PHE A 11 -5.27 -6.78 -14.19
C PHE A 11 -5.05 -5.26 -14.10
N TRP A 12 -5.09 -4.55 -15.22
CA TRP A 12 -4.89 -3.10 -15.25
C TRP A 12 -6.00 -2.33 -14.56
N ILE A 13 -7.26 -2.77 -14.72
CA ILE A 13 -8.40 -2.19 -14.00
C ILE A 13 -8.21 -2.41 -12.48
N GLY A 14 -7.81 -3.60 -12.05
CA GLY A 14 -7.54 -3.92 -10.66
C GLY A 14 -6.42 -3.06 -10.09
N TRP A 15 -5.29 -2.92 -10.80
CA TRP A 15 -4.20 -2.07 -10.37
C TRP A 15 -4.60 -0.58 -10.23
N ILE A 16 -5.33 -0.02 -11.22
CA ILE A 16 -5.82 1.36 -11.14
C ILE A 16 -6.76 1.53 -9.95
N ALA A 17 -7.68 0.59 -9.74
CA ALA A 17 -8.62 0.64 -8.61
C ALA A 17 -7.88 0.58 -7.27
N VAL A 18 -6.91 -0.32 -7.13
CA VAL A 18 -6.04 -0.40 -5.94
C VAL A 18 -5.32 0.92 -5.73
N PHE A 19 -4.73 1.50 -6.78
CA PHE A 19 -4.01 2.78 -6.66
C PHE A 19 -4.94 3.90 -6.18
N VAL A 20 -6.12 4.06 -6.77
CA VAL A 20 -7.08 5.10 -6.39
C VAL A 20 -7.55 4.91 -4.94
N VAL A 21 -7.90 3.69 -4.56
CA VAL A 21 -8.32 3.37 -3.18
C VAL A 21 -7.20 3.68 -2.19
N MET A 22 -5.95 3.36 -2.54
CA MET A 22 -4.80 3.62 -1.67
C MET A 22 -4.49 5.11 -1.52
N GLN A 23 -4.70 5.93 -2.57
CA GLN A 23 -4.58 7.38 -2.43
C GLN A 23 -5.62 7.94 -1.46
N ALA A 24 -6.88 7.51 -1.58
CA ALA A 24 -7.94 7.92 -0.66
C ALA A 24 -7.67 7.45 0.77
N TYR A 25 -7.24 6.20 0.95
CA TYR A 25 -6.89 5.65 2.27
C TYR A 25 -5.69 6.40 2.89
N GLY A 26 -4.64 6.63 2.13
CA GLY A 26 -3.46 7.37 2.58
C GLY A 26 -3.81 8.80 3.02
N TYR A 27 -4.65 9.50 2.24
CA TYR A 27 -5.14 10.82 2.61
C TYR A 27 -5.89 10.79 3.96
N LEU A 28 -6.82 9.84 4.13
CA LEU A 28 -7.59 9.72 5.38
C LEU A 28 -6.72 9.41 6.59
N VAL A 29 -5.72 8.55 6.44
CA VAL A 29 -4.82 8.19 7.55
C VAL A 29 -3.85 9.32 7.86
N HIS A 30 -3.15 9.85 6.85
CA HIS A 30 -2.02 10.74 7.08
C HIS A 30 -2.43 12.21 7.19
N GLU A 31 -3.31 12.69 6.30
CA GLU A 31 -3.70 14.11 6.28
C GLU A 31 -4.85 14.43 7.27
N VAL A 32 -5.74 13.45 7.50
CA VAL A 32 -6.86 13.65 8.43
C VAL A 32 -6.55 13.05 9.80
N GLY A 33 -6.16 11.77 9.85
CA GLY A 33 -6.01 11.03 11.11
C GLY A 33 -4.75 11.38 11.89
N LEU A 34 -3.63 11.65 11.23
CA LEU A 34 -2.33 11.89 11.86
C LEU A 34 -1.83 13.34 11.74
N SER A 35 -2.61 14.24 11.22
CA SER A 35 -2.25 15.64 10.99
C SER A 35 -1.67 16.32 12.25
N GLU A 36 -2.36 16.24 13.39
CA GLU A 36 -1.91 16.83 14.66
C GLU A 36 -0.61 16.18 15.15
N THR A 37 -0.48 14.87 14.99
CA THR A 37 0.74 14.13 15.36
C THR A 37 1.92 14.60 14.53
N TYR A 38 1.76 14.77 13.22
CA TYR A 38 2.83 15.25 12.34
C TYR A 38 3.21 16.70 12.63
N GLN A 39 2.25 17.55 12.96
CA GLN A 39 2.54 18.93 13.37
C GLN A 39 3.39 18.97 14.66
N SER A 40 3.10 18.11 15.64
CA SER A 40 3.88 18.03 16.87
C SER A 40 5.32 17.51 16.64
N LEU A 41 5.55 16.79 15.56
CA LEU A 41 6.82 16.22 15.15
C LEU A 41 7.46 16.95 13.97
N ALA A 42 7.01 18.15 13.64
CA ALA A 42 7.47 18.89 12.47
C ALA A 42 9.00 19.09 12.38
N SER A 43 9.68 19.16 13.53
CA SER A 43 11.14 19.27 13.57
C SER A 43 11.90 18.02 13.09
N ILE A 44 11.22 16.88 13.00
CA ILE A 44 11.80 15.59 12.57
C ILE A 44 11.67 15.42 11.06
N PHE A 45 10.60 16.00 10.49
CA PHE A 45 10.29 15.86 9.07
C PHE A 45 10.90 17.01 8.26
N ARG A 46 10.98 16.80 6.94
CA ARG A 46 11.34 17.87 6.01
C ARG A 46 10.32 19.00 6.07
N PRO A 47 10.74 20.25 5.79
CA PRO A 47 9.80 21.35 5.62
C PRO A 47 8.71 21.00 4.59
N GLU A 48 7.48 21.45 4.87
CA GLU A 48 6.31 21.13 4.05
C GLU A 48 6.48 21.52 2.58
N GLU A 49 7.09 22.67 2.32
CA GLU A 49 7.36 23.16 0.97
C GLU A 49 8.32 22.25 0.20
N GLU A 50 9.34 21.72 0.88
CA GLU A 50 10.27 20.74 0.30
C GLU A 50 9.58 19.41 0.03
N MET A 51 8.78 18.90 0.98
CA MET A 51 7.99 17.67 0.81
C MET A 51 7.04 17.78 -0.37
N ALA A 52 6.32 18.90 -0.50
CA ALA A 52 5.38 19.13 -1.59
C ALA A 52 6.08 19.05 -2.98
N SER A 53 7.29 19.59 -3.08
CA SER A 53 8.08 19.52 -4.33
C SER A 53 8.47 18.10 -4.72
N MET A 54 8.53 17.17 -3.75
CA MET A 54 8.96 15.77 -3.92
C MET A 54 7.78 14.78 -3.94
N MET A 55 6.55 15.24 -3.74
CA MET A 55 5.35 14.39 -3.65
C MET A 55 5.17 13.48 -4.86
N TRP A 56 5.56 13.94 -6.05
CA TRP A 56 5.50 13.14 -7.26
C TRP A 56 6.33 11.84 -7.17
N MET A 57 7.45 11.85 -6.42
CA MET A 57 8.26 10.63 -6.20
C MET A 57 7.48 9.59 -5.40
N MET A 58 6.72 10.02 -4.39
CA MET A 58 5.86 9.13 -3.62
C MET A 58 4.75 8.56 -4.49
N MET A 59 4.15 9.39 -5.35
CA MET A 59 3.10 8.95 -6.29
C MET A 59 3.62 7.90 -7.27
N VAL A 60 4.76 8.16 -7.92
CA VAL A 60 5.36 7.24 -8.89
C VAL A 60 5.85 5.96 -8.20
N GLY A 61 6.57 6.09 -7.10
CA GLY A 61 7.05 4.94 -6.32
C GLY A 61 5.91 4.08 -5.79
N GLY A 62 4.86 4.71 -5.27
CA GLY A 62 3.65 4.03 -4.80
C GLY A 62 2.92 3.30 -5.93
N ALA A 63 2.73 3.95 -7.09
CA ALA A 63 2.10 3.33 -8.25
C ALA A 63 2.88 2.09 -8.71
N PHE A 64 4.21 2.18 -8.75
CA PHE A 64 5.07 1.07 -9.15
C PHE A 64 5.08 -0.07 -8.12
N SER A 65 5.14 0.25 -6.83
CA SER A 65 5.07 -0.75 -5.75
C SER A 65 3.74 -1.50 -5.77
N LEU A 66 2.62 -0.79 -5.96
CA LEU A 66 1.30 -1.40 -6.09
C LEU A 66 1.15 -2.22 -7.38
N LEU A 67 1.83 -1.84 -8.48
CA LEU A 67 1.87 -2.64 -9.68
C LEU A 67 2.54 -4.00 -9.42
N ILE A 68 3.69 -3.99 -8.75
CA ILE A 68 4.40 -5.22 -8.36
C ILE A 68 3.53 -6.05 -7.40
N PHE A 69 2.92 -5.43 -6.40
CA PHE A 69 2.01 -6.10 -5.47
C PHE A 69 0.88 -6.83 -6.21
N CYS A 70 0.19 -6.14 -7.12
CA CYS A 70 -0.86 -6.74 -7.93
C CYS A 70 -0.33 -7.85 -8.84
N TYR A 71 0.87 -7.69 -9.39
CA TYR A 71 1.49 -8.68 -10.26
C TYR A 71 1.84 -9.97 -9.49
N ILE A 72 2.43 -9.86 -8.30
CA ILE A 72 2.73 -11.03 -7.44
C ILE A 72 1.42 -11.75 -7.07
N PHE A 73 0.35 -11.03 -6.76
CA PHE A 73 -0.96 -11.64 -6.49
C PHE A 73 -1.41 -12.59 -7.60
N THR A 74 -1.16 -12.24 -8.86
CA THR A 74 -1.58 -13.08 -9.99
C THR A 74 -0.87 -14.43 -10.08
N TRP A 75 0.30 -14.57 -9.45
CA TRP A 75 1.06 -15.82 -9.46
C TRP A 75 0.48 -16.90 -8.54
N GLY A 76 -0.13 -16.46 -7.44
CA GLY A 76 -0.77 -17.36 -6.47
C GLY A 76 -2.30 -17.39 -6.57
N TYR A 77 -2.87 -16.77 -7.61
CA TYR A 77 -4.32 -16.66 -7.73
C TYR A 77 -4.98 -18.02 -7.99
N GLU A 78 -5.86 -18.44 -7.09
CA GLU A 78 -6.57 -19.72 -7.13
C GLU A 78 -8.08 -19.56 -7.40
N GLY A 79 -8.58 -18.34 -7.49
CA GLY A 79 -10.00 -18.06 -7.73
C GLY A 79 -10.90 -18.28 -6.51
N LYS A 80 -10.33 -18.22 -5.31
CA LYS A 80 -11.05 -18.44 -4.03
C LYS A 80 -11.79 -17.18 -3.53
N GLY A 81 -11.93 -16.17 -4.37
CA GLY A 81 -12.66 -14.93 -4.07
C GLY A 81 -11.88 -13.92 -3.24
N VAL A 82 -12.59 -12.93 -2.69
CA VAL A 82 -12.01 -11.77 -2.02
C VAL A 82 -11.10 -12.17 -0.83
N MET A 83 -11.44 -13.23 -0.11
CA MET A 83 -10.64 -13.69 1.03
C MET A 83 -9.23 -14.17 0.66
N GLU A 84 -9.02 -14.58 -0.58
CA GLU A 84 -7.69 -14.87 -1.10
C GLU A 84 -6.82 -13.61 -1.12
N GLY A 85 -7.38 -12.51 -1.64
CA GLY A 85 -6.72 -11.20 -1.61
C GLY A 85 -6.49 -10.66 -0.21
N VAL A 86 -7.44 -10.84 0.71
CA VAL A 86 -7.29 -10.46 2.12
C VAL A 86 -6.11 -11.18 2.76
N ARG A 87 -6.00 -12.48 2.59
CA ARG A 87 -4.88 -13.29 3.14
C ARG A 87 -3.54 -12.88 2.54
N TYR A 88 -3.50 -12.70 1.22
CA TYR A 88 -2.33 -12.22 0.53
C TYR A 88 -1.91 -10.83 1.02
N GLY A 89 -2.85 -9.89 1.07
CA GLY A 89 -2.62 -8.54 1.56
C GLY A 89 -2.15 -8.51 3.00
N ALA A 90 -2.73 -9.35 3.88
CA ALA A 90 -2.29 -9.46 5.27
C ALA A 90 -0.83 -9.93 5.37
N LEU A 91 -0.45 -10.96 4.62
CA LEU A 91 0.92 -11.49 4.63
C LEU A 91 1.94 -10.46 4.14
N ILE A 92 1.69 -9.87 2.98
CA ILE A 92 2.58 -8.83 2.42
C ILE A 92 2.56 -7.57 3.28
N GLY A 93 1.40 -7.21 3.82
CA GLY A 93 1.24 -6.06 4.70
C GLY A 93 2.06 -6.19 5.98
N VAL A 94 2.01 -7.34 6.66
CA VAL A 94 2.85 -7.60 7.85
C VAL A 94 4.33 -7.53 7.48
N PHE A 95 4.73 -8.20 6.40
CA PHE A 95 6.12 -8.21 5.94
C PHE A 95 6.65 -6.81 5.64
N ALA A 96 5.93 -6.02 4.85
CA ALA A 96 6.38 -4.69 4.45
C ALA A 96 6.29 -3.68 5.61
N SER A 97 5.19 -3.70 6.36
CA SER A 97 4.94 -2.70 7.40
C SER A 97 5.79 -2.89 8.65
N ILE A 98 6.16 -4.14 9.01
CA ILE A 98 7.03 -4.36 10.17
C ILE A 98 8.44 -3.80 9.91
N ILE A 99 8.98 -4.04 8.71
CA ILE A 99 10.29 -3.51 8.32
C ILE A 99 10.26 -1.98 8.35
N SER A 100 9.28 -1.37 7.67
CA SER A 100 9.16 0.07 7.58
C SER A 100 8.97 0.73 8.96
N ALA A 101 8.10 0.19 9.82
CA ALA A 101 7.82 0.75 11.13
C ALA A 101 9.02 0.64 12.09
N VAL A 102 9.69 -0.51 12.10
CA VAL A 102 10.86 -0.75 12.96
C VAL A 102 12.04 0.12 12.52
N ASP A 103 12.34 0.15 11.22
CA ASP A 103 13.45 0.96 10.70
C ASP A 103 13.20 2.45 10.96
N SER A 104 11.98 2.93 10.73
CA SER A 104 11.63 4.33 11.00
C SER A 104 11.75 4.68 12.48
N TYR A 105 11.31 3.80 13.37
CA TYR A 105 11.41 4.01 14.81
C TYR A 105 12.87 4.04 15.31
N VAL A 106 13.73 3.22 14.73
CA VAL A 106 15.16 3.17 15.09
C VAL A 106 15.93 4.37 14.52
N ILE A 107 15.63 4.79 13.30
CA ILE A 107 16.38 5.85 12.59
C ILE A 107 15.92 7.25 13.03
N TYR A 108 14.63 7.44 13.24
CA TYR A 108 14.05 8.73 13.59
C TYR A 108 13.59 8.74 15.05
N PRO A 109 13.66 9.87 15.77
CA PRO A 109 13.15 9.99 17.14
C PRO A 109 11.61 10.05 17.17
N LEU A 110 10.96 9.04 16.61
CA LEU A 110 9.51 8.87 16.59
C LEU A 110 9.01 8.29 17.92
N THR A 111 7.75 8.55 18.24
CA THR A 111 7.09 7.89 19.36
C THR A 111 6.79 6.42 19.01
N GLY A 112 6.87 5.53 20.01
CA GLY A 112 6.49 4.12 19.81
C GLY A 112 5.03 3.97 19.37
N GLU A 113 4.16 4.86 19.83
CA GLU A 113 2.76 4.92 19.42
C GLU A 113 2.63 5.15 17.90
N LEU A 114 3.33 6.14 17.35
CA LEU A 114 3.29 6.43 15.92
C LEU A 114 3.84 5.25 15.09
N ALA A 115 4.89 4.59 15.55
CA ALA A 115 5.42 3.41 14.88
C ALA A 115 4.39 2.26 14.83
N VAL A 116 3.66 2.03 15.93
CA VAL A 116 2.58 1.04 15.98
C VAL A 116 1.42 1.43 15.07
N ILE A 117 1.03 2.70 15.05
CA ILE A 117 -0.02 3.19 14.15
C ILE A 117 0.39 2.96 12.68
N TRP A 118 1.62 3.28 12.31
CA TRP A 118 2.11 3.05 10.94
C TRP A 118 2.13 1.57 10.57
N PHE A 119 2.54 0.71 11.49
CA PHE A 119 2.46 -0.73 11.28
C PHE A 119 1.04 -1.20 11.01
N VAL A 120 0.09 -0.86 11.92
CA VAL A 120 -1.30 -1.32 11.83
C VAL A 120 -1.98 -0.77 10.58
N THR A 121 -1.87 0.54 10.33
CA THR A 121 -2.46 1.17 9.15
C THR A 121 -1.84 0.68 7.85
N GLY A 122 -0.55 0.39 7.84
CA GLY A 122 0.14 -0.23 6.72
C GLY A 122 -0.40 -1.64 6.41
N VAL A 123 -0.58 -2.48 7.43
CA VAL A 123 -1.18 -3.83 7.25
C VAL A 123 -2.59 -3.70 6.68
N ILE A 124 -3.42 -2.81 7.24
CA ILE A 124 -4.80 -2.57 6.76
C ILE A 124 -4.78 -2.13 5.29
N ALA A 125 -3.85 -1.24 4.91
CA ALA A 125 -3.68 -0.78 3.54
C ALA A 125 -3.49 -1.94 2.56
N PHE A 126 -2.59 -2.86 2.87
CA PHE A 126 -2.32 -4.03 2.03
C PHE A 126 -3.48 -5.02 2.01
N VAL A 127 -4.20 -5.19 3.13
CA VAL A 127 -5.42 -6.02 3.19
C VAL A 127 -6.50 -5.47 2.26
N ILE A 128 -6.74 -4.16 2.30
CA ILE A 128 -7.69 -3.49 1.40
C ILE A 128 -7.24 -3.65 -0.06
N SER A 129 -5.95 -3.40 -0.34
CA SER A 129 -5.40 -3.55 -1.69
C SER A 129 -5.58 -4.96 -2.25
N GLY A 130 -5.30 -5.98 -1.44
CA GLY A 130 -5.49 -7.38 -1.81
C GLY A 130 -6.96 -7.72 -2.06
N ALA A 131 -7.86 -7.26 -1.18
CA ALA A 131 -9.30 -7.46 -1.33
C ALA A 131 -9.83 -6.83 -2.62
N VAL A 132 -9.44 -5.58 -2.93
CA VAL A 132 -9.83 -4.86 -4.15
C VAL A 132 -9.31 -5.60 -5.39
N MET A 133 -8.03 -6.00 -5.38
CA MET A 133 -7.44 -6.74 -6.49
C MET A 133 -8.16 -8.06 -6.74
N ALA A 134 -8.42 -8.85 -5.69
CA ALA A 134 -9.13 -10.14 -5.79
C ALA A 134 -10.59 -10.00 -6.26
N ALA A 135 -11.24 -8.88 -5.92
CA ALA A 135 -12.62 -8.62 -6.37
C ALA A 135 -12.69 -8.34 -7.88
N ILE A 136 -11.65 -7.76 -8.47
CA ILE A 136 -11.64 -7.27 -9.85
C ILE A 136 -10.92 -8.25 -10.80
N TYR A 137 -9.80 -8.83 -10.34
CA TYR A 137 -8.97 -9.67 -11.18
C TYR A 137 -9.68 -10.97 -11.57
N LYS A 138 -9.69 -11.24 -12.86
CA LYS A 138 -10.13 -12.51 -13.44
C LYS A 138 -9.07 -12.93 -14.45
N PRO A 139 -8.47 -14.13 -14.32
CA PRO A 139 -7.51 -14.61 -15.30
C PRO A 139 -8.15 -14.67 -16.69
N ALA A 140 -7.35 -14.49 -17.74
CA ALA A 140 -7.81 -14.71 -19.09
C ALA A 140 -8.23 -16.18 -19.24
N GLN A 141 -9.43 -16.41 -19.76
CA GLN A 141 -9.85 -17.77 -20.15
C GLN A 141 -9.06 -18.15 -21.40
N ASP A 142 -8.43 -19.31 -21.37
CA ASP A 142 -7.75 -19.90 -22.54
C ASP A 142 -8.74 -20.39 -23.58
#